data_c36e526229351dc03dc81dd2e1cb2801
#
_entry.id   c36e526229351dc03dc81dd2e1cb2801
#
_cell.length_a   1.000
_cell.length_b   1.000
_cell.length_c   1.000
_cell.angle_alpha   90.00
_cell.angle_beta   90.00
_cell.angle_gamma   90.00
#
_symmetry.space_group_name_H-M   'P 1'
#
loop_
_entity.id
_entity.type
_entity.pdbx_description
1 polymer ?
#
loop_
_entity_poly.entity_id
_entity_poly.type
_entity_poly.pdbx_seq_one_letter_code
_entity_poly.pdbx_strand_id
1 'polypeptide(L)'
;VANIHEIAKLAGVSSATVSRVINNHPYVSEPTRQRVQEVIDRLDYVPNLNAVSLKKGMTKLIGIISISFNDSLSVFVRGFTTYAQEHGFNIALFITNGEKERELEALEMLRRKQLDALVCMIRVNEWSVIEHYTKYGPIVTWQRVNIETIPSVFMDQYQGYMLALEHLYARGYRSIVNVYGNMRGLNTKERIRAYHDFCKKYDLDADAFPHFYDLNSIEAGEQIAHWWGEQPNKPDAFACSTDYLAAGLLTEARRLGVSVPSDVAVMGFDNTEISHLLDLTTIHYPIDKQAENAFIMIWNALEGLNEALHPLEFKLVERATT
;
A
#
# COMPACT_ATOMS: atom_id res chain seq x y z
N VAL A 1 -18.70 -27.17 24.94
CA VAL A 1 -17.34 -26.69 24.65
C VAL A 1 -16.63 -26.56 25.97
N ALA A 2 -15.50 -27.30 26.15
CA ALA A 2 -14.71 -27.24 27.36
C ALA A 2 -14.26 -25.81 27.70
N ASN A 3 -14.17 -25.48 28.96
CA ASN A 3 -13.75 -24.17 29.42
C ASN A 3 -12.64 -24.25 30.49
N ILE A 4 -11.99 -23.13 30.78
CA ILE A 4 -10.89 -23.05 31.76
C ILE A 4 -11.31 -23.58 33.17
N HIS A 5 -12.55 -23.41 33.58
CA HIS A 5 -13.03 -23.89 34.86
C HIS A 5 -13.15 -25.41 34.90
N GLU A 6 -13.56 -26.01 33.80
CA GLU A 6 -13.66 -27.47 33.68
C GLU A 6 -12.26 -28.11 33.66
N ILE A 7 -11.33 -27.53 32.93
CA ILE A 7 -9.92 -27.97 32.93
C ILE A 7 -9.32 -27.88 34.34
N ALA A 8 -9.56 -26.76 35.03
CA ALA A 8 -9.10 -26.56 36.40
C ALA A 8 -9.61 -27.63 37.35
N LYS A 9 -10.90 -27.96 37.25
CA LYS A 9 -11.55 -29.02 38.06
C LYS A 9 -10.95 -30.39 37.78
N LEU A 10 -10.76 -30.75 36.51
CA LEU A 10 -10.20 -32.05 36.10
C LEU A 10 -8.72 -32.20 36.40
N ALA A 11 -7.95 -31.13 36.31
CA ALA A 11 -6.52 -31.13 36.62
C ALA A 11 -6.23 -30.93 38.15
N GLY A 12 -7.24 -30.66 38.95
CA GLY A 12 -7.08 -30.42 40.39
C GLY A 12 -6.30 -29.17 40.74
N VAL A 13 -6.48 -28.09 39.95
CA VAL A 13 -5.77 -26.81 40.11
C VAL A 13 -6.72 -25.61 40.02
N SER A 14 -6.24 -24.42 40.29
CA SER A 14 -7.06 -23.19 40.11
C SER A 14 -7.11 -22.81 38.61
N SER A 15 -8.19 -22.09 38.21
CA SER A 15 -8.27 -21.49 36.84
C SER A 15 -7.11 -20.55 36.53
N ALA A 16 -6.55 -19.89 37.56
CA ALA A 16 -5.36 -19.08 37.41
C ALA A 16 -4.12 -19.93 37.05
N THR A 17 -4.00 -21.13 37.62
CA THR A 17 -2.92 -22.07 37.29
C THR A 17 -3.08 -22.59 35.85
N VAL A 18 -4.28 -22.94 35.40
CA VAL A 18 -4.54 -23.33 34.00
C VAL A 18 -4.15 -22.18 33.05
N SER A 19 -4.56 -20.96 33.34
CA SER A 19 -4.19 -19.79 32.55
C SER A 19 -2.66 -19.57 32.48
N ARG A 20 -1.94 -19.82 33.57
CA ARG A 20 -0.46 -19.74 33.59
C ARG A 20 0.17 -20.84 32.74
N VAL A 21 -0.36 -22.05 32.75
CA VAL A 21 0.13 -23.15 31.88
C VAL A 21 -0.08 -22.82 30.42
N ILE A 22 -1.30 -22.39 30.04
CA ILE A 22 -1.62 -21.99 28.65
C ILE A 22 -0.72 -20.86 28.15
N ASN A 23 -0.32 -19.91 29.03
CA ASN A 23 0.56 -18.81 28.68
C ASN A 23 2.07 -19.11 28.92
N ASN A 24 2.45 -20.37 29.12
CA ASN A 24 3.84 -20.81 29.35
C ASN A 24 4.57 -20.05 30.48
N HIS A 25 3.86 -19.70 31.53
CA HIS A 25 4.43 -18.95 32.65
C HIS A 25 5.52 -19.76 33.38
N PRO A 26 6.71 -19.18 33.67
CA PRO A 26 7.84 -19.91 34.22
C PRO A 26 7.63 -20.47 35.64
N TYR A 27 6.72 -19.87 36.40
CA TYR A 27 6.50 -20.25 37.82
C TYR A 27 5.48 -21.38 38.01
N VAL A 28 5.23 -22.24 37.01
CA VAL A 28 4.40 -23.44 37.14
C VAL A 28 5.33 -24.65 37.15
N SER A 29 5.23 -25.50 38.19
CA SER A 29 6.04 -26.71 38.28
C SER A 29 5.77 -27.69 37.15
N GLU A 30 6.76 -28.39 36.66
CA GLU A 30 6.66 -29.32 35.56
C GLU A 30 5.55 -30.40 35.76
N PRO A 31 5.41 -31.02 36.94
CA PRO A 31 4.31 -31.97 37.18
C PRO A 31 2.91 -31.36 37.06
N THR A 32 2.77 -30.07 37.44
CA THR A 32 1.51 -29.36 37.33
C THR A 32 1.21 -29.01 35.87
N ARG A 33 2.24 -28.60 35.12
CA ARG A 33 2.17 -28.30 33.69
C ARG A 33 1.71 -29.53 32.92
N GLN A 34 2.31 -30.68 33.14
CA GLN A 34 1.94 -31.94 32.47
C GLN A 34 0.50 -32.34 32.73
N ARG A 35 0.05 -32.34 33.99
CA ARG A 35 -1.35 -32.66 34.32
C ARG A 35 -2.37 -31.76 33.64
N VAL A 36 -2.07 -30.44 33.59
CA VAL A 36 -2.98 -29.49 32.93
C VAL A 36 -2.97 -29.72 31.41
N GLN A 37 -1.78 -29.98 30.82
CA GLN A 37 -1.65 -30.27 29.39
C GLN A 37 -2.39 -31.54 28.98
N GLU A 38 -2.27 -32.62 29.74
CA GLU A 38 -3.01 -33.87 29.51
C GLU A 38 -4.54 -33.68 29.50
N VAL A 39 -5.05 -32.80 30.37
CA VAL A 39 -6.50 -32.47 30.38
C VAL A 39 -6.88 -31.61 29.18
N ILE A 40 -6.04 -30.63 28.79
CA ILE A 40 -6.23 -29.80 27.60
C ILE A 40 -6.30 -30.68 26.36
N ASP A 41 -5.32 -31.58 26.18
CA ASP A 41 -5.24 -32.48 25.03
C ASP A 41 -6.42 -33.46 24.98
N ARG A 42 -6.80 -34.04 26.14
CA ARG A 42 -7.96 -34.97 26.23
C ARG A 42 -9.30 -34.29 25.90
N LEU A 43 -9.45 -33.01 26.22
CA LEU A 43 -10.68 -32.24 25.97
C LEU A 43 -10.65 -31.54 24.61
N ASP A 44 -9.58 -31.68 23.84
CA ASP A 44 -9.33 -30.92 22.62
C ASP A 44 -9.64 -29.41 22.82
N TYR A 45 -9.15 -28.89 23.95
CA TYR A 45 -9.45 -27.52 24.33
C TYR A 45 -8.55 -26.55 23.58
N VAL A 46 -9.16 -25.68 22.80
CA VAL A 46 -8.49 -24.54 22.16
C VAL A 46 -8.86 -23.27 22.91
N PRO A 47 -7.87 -22.49 23.37
CA PRO A 47 -8.13 -21.21 24.02
C PRO A 47 -8.95 -20.28 23.12
N ASN A 48 -10.00 -19.68 23.64
CA ASN A 48 -10.75 -18.68 22.91
C ASN A 48 -9.88 -17.41 22.78
N LEU A 49 -9.39 -17.14 21.57
CA LEU A 49 -8.52 -15.99 21.27
C LEU A 49 -9.18 -14.67 21.67
N ASN A 50 -10.51 -14.54 21.54
CA ASN A 50 -11.24 -13.34 21.99
C ASN A 50 -11.10 -13.12 23.49
N ALA A 51 -11.17 -14.20 24.31
CA ALA A 51 -10.97 -14.11 25.74
C ALA A 51 -9.51 -13.78 26.13
N VAL A 52 -8.56 -14.27 25.36
CA VAL A 52 -7.14 -13.95 25.53
C VAL A 52 -6.87 -12.50 25.17
N SER A 53 -7.39 -12.02 24.04
CA SER A 53 -7.27 -10.64 23.56
C SER A 53 -7.90 -9.64 24.53
N LEU A 54 -9.08 -9.96 25.06
CA LEU A 54 -9.76 -9.16 26.10
C LEU A 54 -8.89 -9.00 27.35
N LYS A 55 -8.18 -10.05 27.76
CA LYS A 55 -7.29 -10.02 28.92
C LYS A 55 -5.99 -9.25 28.63
N LYS A 56 -5.49 -9.30 27.42
CA LYS A 56 -4.28 -8.59 26.98
C LYS A 56 -4.56 -7.15 26.54
N GLY A 57 -5.83 -6.80 26.29
CA GLY A 57 -6.24 -5.49 25.78
C GLY A 57 -5.86 -5.24 24.32
N MET A 58 -5.40 -6.29 23.58
CA MET A 58 -4.90 -6.20 22.22
C MET A 58 -5.24 -7.46 21.43
N THR A 59 -5.71 -7.30 20.20
CA THR A 59 -6.09 -8.41 19.29
C THR A 59 -4.94 -8.90 18.43
N LYS A 60 -3.91 -8.08 18.28
CA LYS A 60 -2.81 -8.25 17.31
C LYS A 60 -3.32 -8.33 15.86
N LEU A 61 -4.40 -7.60 15.55
CA LEU A 61 -4.99 -7.52 14.23
C LEU A 61 -5.12 -6.05 13.78
N ILE A 62 -4.55 -5.74 12.61
CA ILE A 62 -4.64 -4.41 11.99
C ILE A 62 -5.45 -4.52 10.71
N GLY A 63 -6.40 -3.59 10.51
CA GLY A 63 -7.19 -3.52 9.28
C GLY A 63 -6.52 -2.63 8.23
N ILE A 64 -6.57 -3.05 6.96
CA ILE A 64 -6.20 -2.21 5.81
C ILE A 64 -7.46 -2.01 4.95
N ILE A 65 -7.86 -0.76 4.74
CA ILE A 65 -9.04 -0.38 3.97
C ILE A 65 -8.60 0.16 2.61
N SER A 66 -9.19 -0.35 1.53
CA SER A 66 -9.01 0.18 0.17
C SER A 66 -10.30 0.04 -0.64
N ILE A 67 -10.46 0.85 -1.70
CA ILE A 67 -11.63 0.76 -2.59
C ILE A 67 -11.58 -0.49 -3.44
N SER A 68 -10.40 -0.83 -3.98
CA SER A 68 -10.20 -1.98 -4.86
C SER A 68 -8.84 -2.62 -4.60
N PHE A 69 -8.69 -3.85 -5.06
CA PHE A 69 -7.38 -4.51 -5.09
C PHE A 69 -6.66 -4.11 -6.39
N ASN A 70 -5.48 -3.54 -6.26
CA ASN A 70 -4.62 -3.12 -7.37
C ASN A 70 -3.14 -3.31 -7.01
N ASP A 71 -2.25 -3.04 -7.97
CA ASP A 71 -0.81 -3.31 -7.82
C ASP A 71 -0.19 -2.53 -6.66
N SER A 72 -0.51 -1.23 -6.53
CA SER A 72 0.00 -0.41 -5.42
C SER A 72 -0.44 -0.96 -4.06
N LEU A 73 -1.70 -1.41 -3.94
CA LEU A 73 -2.19 -2.08 -2.73
C LEU A 73 -1.44 -3.40 -2.49
N SER A 74 -1.17 -4.19 -3.55
CA SER A 74 -0.43 -5.45 -3.44
C SER A 74 0.98 -5.23 -2.87
N VAL A 75 1.72 -4.26 -3.40
CA VAL A 75 3.06 -3.89 -2.91
C VAL A 75 3.00 -3.40 -1.45
N PHE A 76 2.03 -2.52 -1.15
CA PHE A 76 1.84 -2.00 0.20
C PHE A 76 1.51 -3.11 1.21
N VAL A 77 0.53 -3.97 0.89
CA VAL A 77 0.12 -5.09 1.75
C VAL A 77 1.28 -6.04 2.00
N ARG A 78 2.09 -6.37 0.98
CA ARG A 78 3.28 -7.21 1.13
C ARG A 78 4.28 -6.61 2.12
N GLY A 79 4.67 -5.35 1.92
CA GLY A 79 5.62 -4.66 2.81
C GLY A 79 5.08 -4.53 4.23
N PHE A 80 3.83 -4.09 4.36
CA PHE A 80 3.17 -3.93 5.66
C PHE A 80 3.05 -5.26 6.42
N THR A 81 2.63 -6.33 5.73
CA THR A 81 2.45 -7.65 6.36
C THR A 81 3.77 -8.21 6.87
N THR A 82 4.84 -8.13 6.06
CA THR A 82 6.16 -8.61 6.46
C THR A 82 6.62 -7.94 7.75
N TYR A 83 6.55 -6.62 7.80
CA TYR A 83 6.98 -5.86 8.97
C TYR A 83 6.05 -6.05 10.19
N ALA A 84 4.74 -6.14 9.96
CA ALA A 84 3.76 -6.39 11.01
C ALA A 84 3.94 -7.77 11.66
N GLN A 85 4.25 -8.81 10.87
CA GLN A 85 4.47 -10.17 11.37
C GLN A 85 5.70 -10.28 12.27
N GLU A 86 6.78 -9.54 12.01
CA GLU A 86 7.96 -9.45 12.87
C GLU A 86 7.60 -8.95 14.28
N HIS A 87 6.51 -8.15 14.40
CA HIS A 87 5.98 -7.63 15.66
C HIS A 87 4.78 -8.42 16.20
N GLY A 88 4.48 -9.57 15.58
CA GLY A 88 3.41 -10.49 16.00
C GLY A 88 1.99 -10.01 15.67
N PHE A 89 1.84 -9.11 14.68
CA PHE A 89 0.54 -8.69 14.17
C PHE A 89 0.15 -9.46 12.91
N ASN A 90 -1.16 -9.65 12.75
CA ASN A 90 -1.80 -10.09 11.52
C ASN A 90 -2.55 -8.93 10.88
N ILE A 91 -2.94 -9.09 9.62
CA ILE A 91 -3.73 -8.08 8.91
C ILE A 91 -5.08 -8.64 8.47
N ALA A 92 -6.06 -7.75 8.37
CA ALA A 92 -7.34 -7.98 7.71
C ALA A 92 -7.52 -6.95 6.61
N LEU A 93 -7.84 -7.39 5.38
CA LEU A 93 -8.04 -6.50 4.24
C LEU A 93 -9.53 -6.26 4.04
N PHE A 94 -9.92 -5.00 3.93
CA PHE A 94 -11.30 -4.55 3.69
C PHE A 94 -11.38 -3.85 2.34
N ILE A 95 -11.98 -4.51 1.35
CA ILE A 95 -12.24 -3.93 0.03
C ILE A 95 -13.65 -3.38 0.01
N THR A 96 -13.76 -2.06 -0.09
CA THR A 96 -15.04 -1.36 0.05
C THR A 96 -15.84 -1.27 -1.24
N ASN A 97 -15.21 -1.44 -2.41
CA ASN A 97 -15.80 -1.24 -3.74
C ASN A 97 -16.49 0.15 -3.89
N GLY A 98 -16.03 1.14 -3.13
CA GLY A 98 -16.63 2.47 -3.12
C GLY A 98 -17.89 2.62 -2.27
N GLU A 99 -18.26 1.61 -1.48
CA GLU A 99 -19.41 1.61 -0.58
C GLU A 99 -19.02 2.18 0.79
N LYS A 100 -19.70 3.24 1.22
CA LYS A 100 -19.44 3.92 2.49
C LYS A 100 -19.69 3.03 3.70
N GLU A 101 -20.71 2.21 3.61
CA GLU A 101 -21.15 1.28 4.65
C GLU A 101 -20.08 0.25 4.99
N ARG A 102 -19.38 -0.29 3.98
CA ARG A 102 -18.28 -1.25 4.16
C ARG A 102 -17.07 -0.63 4.86
N GLU A 103 -16.79 0.64 4.55
CA GLU A 103 -15.74 1.37 5.28
C GLU A 103 -16.12 1.58 6.73
N LEU A 104 -17.40 1.95 6.99
CA LEU A 104 -17.93 2.10 8.34
C LEU A 104 -17.88 0.79 9.13
N GLU A 105 -18.12 -0.37 8.50
CA GLU A 105 -17.99 -1.68 9.15
C GLU A 105 -16.58 -1.89 9.70
N ALA A 106 -15.54 -1.58 8.94
CA ALA A 106 -14.15 -1.69 9.40
C ALA A 106 -13.84 -0.71 10.53
N LEU A 107 -14.35 0.53 10.46
CA LEU A 107 -14.24 1.53 11.52
C LEU A 107 -14.97 1.09 12.80
N GLU A 108 -16.16 0.48 12.67
CA GLU A 108 -16.89 -0.10 13.78
C GLU A 108 -16.16 -1.28 14.45
N MET A 109 -15.42 -2.10 13.68
CA MET A 109 -14.56 -3.15 14.24
C MET A 109 -13.44 -2.56 15.10
N LEU A 110 -12.84 -1.43 14.70
CA LEU A 110 -11.89 -0.68 15.54
C LEU A 110 -12.56 -0.20 16.84
N ARG A 111 -13.76 0.39 16.75
CA ARG A 111 -14.53 0.84 17.92
C ARG A 111 -14.85 -0.29 18.89
N ARG A 112 -15.18 -1.47 18.35
CA ARG A 112 -15.51 -2.68 19.15
C ARG A 112 -14.27 -3.44 19.63
N LYS A 113 -13.06 -2.89 19.42
CA LYS A 113 -11.80 -3.54 19.78
C LYS A 113 -11.62 -4.93 19.16
N GLN A 114 -12.14 -5.13 17.94
CA GLN A 114 -11.88 -6.29 17.09
C GLN A 114 -10.64 -6.10 16.22
N LEU A 115 -10.22 -4.84 16.07
CA LEU A 115 -8.96 -4.40 15.46
C LEU A 115 -8.25 -3.48 16.43
N ASP A 116 -6.93 -3.49 16.41
CA ASP A 116 -6.11 -2.59 17.24
C ASP A 116 -5.83 -1.25 16.53
N ALA A 117 -5.77 -1.27 15.21
CA ALA A 117 -5.49 -0.10 14.37
C ALA A 117 -6.05 -0.27 12.96
N LEU A 118 -6.06 0.82 12.19
CA LEU A 118 -6.44 0.83 10.77
C LEU A 118 -5.43 1.59 9.92
N VAL A 119 -5.23 1.08 8.70
CA VAL A 119 -4.60 1.83 7.59
C VAL A 119 -5.68 2.14 6.56
N CYS A 120 -5.94 3.42 6.32
CA CYS A 120 -6.88 3.86 5.30
C CYS A 120 -6.10 4.23 4.04
N MET A 121 -6.01 3.28 3.07
CA MET A 121 -5.32 3.51 1.81
C MET A 121 -6.12 4.46 0.93
N ILE A 122 -7.35 4.12 0.61
CA ILE A 122 -8.26 4.96 -0.18
C ILE A 122 -9.61 4.96 0.53
N ARG A 123 -10.00 6.13 1.03
CA ARG A 123 -11.26 6.34 1.74
C ARG A 123 -12.44 6.52 0.81
N VAL A 124 -13.62 6.25 1.34
CA VAL A 124 -14.92 6.53 0.72
C VAL A 124 -15.69 7.60 1.51
N ASN A 125 -15.68 7.51 2.84
CA ASN A 125 -16.29 8.51 3.72
C ASN A 125 -15.42 9.77 3.83
N GLU A 126 -16.03 10.87 4.29
CA GLU A 126 -15.30 12.10 4.58
C GLU A 126 -14.34 11.91 5.75
N TRP A 127 -13.24 12.65 5.75
CA TRP A 127 -12.24 12.58 6.82
C TRP A 127 -12.82 12.86 8.20
N SER A 128 -13.81 13.76 8.33
CA SER A 128 -14.49 14.05 9.59
C SER A 128 -15.19 12.84 10.20
N VAL A 129 -15.68 11.91 9.36
CA VAL A 129 -16.25 10.64 9.82
C VAL A 129 -15.15 9.72 10.33
N ILE A 130 -14.07 9.56 9.57
CA ILE A 130 -12.94 8.68 9.91
C ILE A 130 -12.24 9.18 11.18
N GLU A 131 -12.01 10.50 11.30
CA GLU A 131 -11.38 11.15 12.46
C GLU A 131 -12.11 10.82 13.77
N HIS A 132 -13.44 10.75 13.73
CA HIS A 132 -14.23 10.39 14.92
C HIS A 132 -13.81 9.04 15.53
N TYR A 133 -13.22 8.13 14.75
CA TYR A 133 -12.80 6.81 15.21
C TYR A 133 -11.37 6.77 15.75
N THR A 134 -10.56 7.80 15.57
CA THR A 134 -9.15 7.83 16.06
C THR A 134 -9.04 7.67 17.59
N LYS A 135 -10.07 8.05 18.33
CA LYS A 135 -10.15 7.85 19.80
C LYS A 135 -10.26 6.38 20.22
N TYR A 136 -10.54 5.48 19.29
CA TYR A 136 -10.66 4.04 19.59
C TYR A 136 -9.38 3.26 19.23
N GLY A 137 -8.52 3.82 18.40
CA GLY A 137 -7.22 3.25 18.02
C GLY A 137 -6.55 4.05 16.90
N PRO A 138 -5.27 3.84 16.66
CA PRO A 138 -4.54 4.54 15.61
C PRO A 138 -5.15 4.31 14.22
N ILE A 139 -5.29 5.38 13.45
CA ILE A 139 -5.65 5.35 12.03
C ILE A 139 -4.57 6.09 11.26
N VAL A 140 -3.92 5.40 10.32
CA VAL A 140 -2.87 5.95 9.46
C VAL A 140 -3.35 5.94 8.02
N THR A 141 -2.88 6.85 7.18
CA THR A 141 -3.21 6.88 5.75
C THR A 141 -1.97 7.06 4.87
N TRP A 142 -2.08 6.73 3.59
CA TRP A 142 -1.10 7.14 2.59
C TRP A 142 -1.57 8.32 1.74
N GLN A 143 -2.82 8.77 1.95
CA GLN A 143 -3.36 9.93 1.24
C GLN A 143 -2.87 11.22 1.89
N ARG A 144 -2.82 12.30 1.10
CA ARG A 144 -2.63 13.65 1.66
C ARG A 144 -3.80 13.98 2.57
N VAL A 145 -3.51 14.27 3.82
CA VAL A 145 -4.47 14.69 4.83
C VAL A 145 -3.83 15.78 5.71
N ASN A 146 -4.64 16.73 6.13
CA ASN A 146 -4.22 17.79 7.05
C ASN A 146 -5.05 17.70 8.34
N ILE A 147 -4.95 16.54 9.02
CA ILE A 147 -5.61 16.22 10.28
C ILE A 147 -4.56 15.63 11.20
N GLU A 148 -4.28 16.31 12.30
CA GLU A 148 -3.20 15.97 13.23
C GLU A 148 -3.36 14.55 13.82
N THR A 149 -4.60 14.13 14.05
CA THR A 149 -4.93 12.81 14.62
C THR A 149 -4.84 11.65 13.63
N ILE A 150 -4.63 11.92 12.33
CA ILE A 150 -4.48 10.91 11.28
C ILE A 150 -3.13 11.10 10.58
N PRO A 151 -2.06 10.49 11.09
CA PRO A 151 -0.75 10.58 10.46
C PRO A 151 -0.75 9.96 9.06
N SER A 152 0.09 10.50 8.18
CA SER A 152 0.15 10.10 6.78
C SER A 152 1.57 9.78 6.33
N VAL A 153 1.70 8.72 5.54
CA VAL A 153 2.92 8.35 4.82
C VAL A 153 2.90 8.86 3.36
N PHE A 154 2.20 9.96 3.14
CA PHE A 154 2.03 10.57 1.82
C PHE A 154 3.36 10.99 1.19
N MET A 155 3.46 10.83 -0.14
CA MET A 155 4.52 11.41 -0.96
C MET A 155 3.92 12.25 -2.09
N ASP A 156 4.50 13.43 -2.32
CA ASP A 156 4.03 14.34 -3.38
C ASP A 156 4.49 13.84 -4.75
N GLN A 157 3.54 13.38 -5.55
CA GLN A 157 3.78 12.86 -6.90
C GLN A 157 4.36 13.88 -7.87
N TYR A 158 4.24 15.19 -7.57
CA TYR A 158 4.88 16.24 -8.35
C TYR A 158 6.39 16.04 -8.46
N GLN A 159 7.06 15.74 -7.34
CA GLN A 159 8.52 15.56 -7.31
C GLN A 159 8.97 14.37 -8.16
N GLY A 160 8.32 13.21 -7.98
CA GLY A 160 8.65 12.01 -8.75
C GLY A 160 8.39 12.18 -10.25
N TYR A 161 7.30 12.87 -10.60
CA TYR A 161 6.98 13.10 -12.01
C TYR A 161 7.90 14.13 -12.65
N MET A 162 8.31 15.17 -11.91
CA MET A 162 9.32 16.11 -12.37
C MET A 162 10.65 15.43 -12.67
N LEU A 163 11.10 14.46 -11.84
CA LEU A 163 12.30 13.67 -12.13
C LEU A 163 12.20 12.92 -13.48
N ALA A 164 11.01 12.36 -13.77
CA ALA A 164 10.78 11.67 -15.04
C ALA A 164 10.91 12.62 -16.24
N LEU A 165 10.26 13.77 -16.18
CA LEU A 165 10.27 14.77 -17.25
C LEU A 165 11.66 15.37 -17.46
N GLU A 166 12.37 15.70 -16.39
CA GLU A 166 13.75 16.21 -16.43
C GLU A 166 14.71 15.20 -17.05
N HIS A 167 14.55 13.91 -16.74
CA HIS A 167 15.34 12.85 -17.37
C HIS A 167 15.09 12.79 -18.87
N LEU A 168 13.82 12.73 -19.31
CA LEU A 168 13.49 12.71 -20.73
C LEU A 168 14.05 13.92 -21.47
N TYR A 169 13.94 15.11 -20.87
CA TYR A 169 14.49 16.34 -21.44
C TYR A 169 16.01 16.31 -21.55
N ALA A 170 16.70 15.82 -20.52
CA ALA A 170 18.16 15.68 -20.50
C ALA A 170 18.67 14.68 -21.56
N ARG A 171 17.86 13.67 -21.90
CA ARG A 171 18.13 12.70 -22.98
C ARG A 171 17.83 13.25 -24.38
N GLY A 172 17.29 14.46 -24.48
CA GLY A 172 17.04 15.15 -25.76
C GLY A 172 15.59 15.12 -26.24
N TYR A 173 14.67 14.42 -25.56
CA TYR A 173 13.27 14.35 -25.92
C TYR A 173 12.56 15.70 -25.67
N ARG A 174 11.69 16.10 -26.59
CA ARG A 174 11.02 17.41 -26.55
C ARG A 174 9.49 17.31 -26.74
N SER A 175 9.03 16.22 -27.31
CA SER A 175 7.65 15.97 -27.67
C SER A 175 7.08 14.85 -26.78
N ILE A 176 6.85 15.19 -25.49
CA ILE A 176 6.49 14.21 -24.47
C ILE A 176 4.97 14.11 -24.35
N VAL A 177 4.42 12.93 -24.62
CA VAL A 177 3.01 12.61 -24.35
C VAL A 177 2.90 11.96 -22.96
N ASN A 178 1.98 12.47 -22.16
CA ASN A 178 1.72 11.93 -20.84
C ASN A 178 0.51 11.00 -20.87
N VAL A 179 0.64 9.86 -20.19
CA VAL A 179 -0.46 8.91 -20.01
C VAL A 179 -0.76 8.82 -18.53
N TYR A 180 -1.88 9.41 -18.14
CA TYR A 180 -2.29 9.59 -16.75
C TYR A 180 -3.30 8.52 -16.32
N GLY A 181 -3.27 8.19 -15.03
CA GLY A 181 -4.33 7.43 -14.37
C GLY A 181 -5.57 8.28 -14.10
N ASN A 182 -6.33 7.91 -13.07
CA ASN A 182 -7.59 8.55 -12.71
C ASN A 182 -7.48 10.08 -12.60
N MET A 183 -8.18 10.79 -13.49
CA MET A 183 -8.14 12.26 -13.60
C MET A 183 -8.65 12.98 -12.33
N ARG A 184 -9.52 12.33 -11.56
CA ARG A 184 -10.02 12.88 -10.28
C ARG A 184 -9.04 12.69 -9.14
N GLY A 185 -8.04 11.82 -9.29
CA GLY A 185 -7.03 11.50 -8.27
C GLY A 185 -6.08 12.67 -8.00
N LEU A 186 -5.71 12.87 -6.74
CA LEU A 186 -4.74 13.91 -6.34
C LEU A 186 -3.38 13.68 -7.01
N ASN A 187 -2.93 12.43 -7.11
CA ASN A 187 -1.66 12.09 -7.75
C ASN A 187 -1.63 12.54 -9.22
N THR A 188 -2.70 12.29 -9.98
CA THR A 188 -2.80 12.74 -11.37
C THR A 188 -2.76 14.27 -11.48
N LYS A 189 -3.46 14.98 -10.60
CA LYS A 189 -3.45 16.46 -10.57
C LYS A 189 -2.04 17.01 -10.31
N GLU A 190 -1.29 16.41 -9.39
CA GLU A 190 0.08 16.83 -9.11
C GLU A 190 1.04 16.51 -10.27
N ARG A 191 0.85 15.40 -10.97
CA ARG A 191 1.61 15.08 -12.19
C ARG A 191 1.30 16.02 -13.35
N ILE A 192 0.03 16.39 -13.55
CA ILE A 192 -0.38 17.41 -14.54
C ILE A 192 0.26 18.76 -14.19
N ARG A 193 0.23 19.16 -12.92
CA ARG A 193 0.88 20.39 -12.45
C ARG A 193 2.39 20.35 -12.74
N ALA A 194 3.05 19.24 -12.46
CA ALA A 194 4.47 19.04 -12.74
C ALA A 194 4.78 19.22 -14.24
N TYR A 195 3.93 18.65 -15.12
CA TYR A 195 4.12 18.78 -16.56
C TYR A 195 3.96 20.23 -17.04
N HIS A 196 2.94 20.95 -16.58
CA HIS A 196 2.77 22.36 -16.97
C HIS A 196 3.93 23.24 -16.46
N ASP A 197 4.39 23.04 -15.23
CA ASP A 197 5.54 23.77 -14.67
C ASP A 197 6.83 23.41 -15.43
N PHE A 198 7.00 22.14 -15.83
CA PHE A 198 8.10 21.69 -16.65
C PHE A 198 8.08 22.37 -18.04
N CYS A 199 6.95 22.37 -18.73
CA CYS A 199 6.82 23.03 -20.05
C CYS A 199 7.12 24.51 -19.95
N LYS A 200 6.62 25.18 -18.93
CA LYS A 200 6.92 26.59 -18.66
C LYS A 200 8.40 26.84 -18.42
N LYS A 201 9.07 25.94 -17.68
CA LYS A 201 10.52 26.06 -17.36
C LYS A 201 11.39 25.99 -18.61
N TYR A 202 11.00 25.14 -19.59
CA TYR A 202 11.78 24.87 -20.77
C TYR A 202 11.23 25.48 -22.06
N ASP A 203 10.23 26.37 -21.95
CA ASP A 203 9.57 27.04 -23.07
C ASP A 203 9.03 26.04 -24.13
N LEU A 204 8.36 24.97 -23.63
CA LEU A 204 7.72 23.94 -24.44
C LEU A 204 6.22 24.19 -24.50
N ASP A 205 5.59 23.84 -25.64
CA ASP A 205 4.14 23.87 -25.79
C ASP A 205 3.52 22.64 -25.11
N ALA A 206 2.78 22.87 -24.01
CA ALA A 206 2.13 21.81 -23.24
C ALA A 206 0.98 21.11 -24.01
N ASP A 207 0.42 21.77 -25.02
CA ASP A 207 -0.70 21.29 -25.81
C ASP A 207 -0.27 20.81 -27.21
N ALA A 208 1.04 20.70 -27.48
CA ALA A 208 1.56 20.25 -28.78
C ALA A 208 1.09 18.86 -29.19
N PHE A 209 0.81 17.99 -28.21
CA PHE A 209 0.30 16.63 -28.41
C PHE A 209 -0.84 16.34 -27.41
N PRO A 210 -1.83 15.49 -27.79
CA PRO A 210 -2.86 15.07 -26.85
C PRO A 210 -2.26 14.23 -25.71
N HIS A 211 -2.82 14.37 -24.51
CA HIS A 211 -2.53 13.51 -23.38
C HIS A 211 -3.67 12.55 -23.12
N PHE A 212 -3.36 11.41 -22.51
CA PHE A 212 -4.35 10.38 -22.21
C PHE A 212 -4.66 10.36 -20.72
N TYR A 213 -5.91 10.08 -20.38
CA TYR A 213 -6.41 10.09 -19.01
C TYR A 213 -7.23 8.84 -18.70
N ASP A 214 -7.36 8.52 -17.42
CA ASP A 214 -8.14 7.39 -16.90
C ASP A 214 -7.64 6.02 -17.41
N LEU A 215 -6.34 5.93 -17.77
CA LEU A 215 -5.70 4.73 -18.30
C LEU A 215 -4.66 4.19 -17.30
N ASN A 216 -4.71 2.86 -17.05
CA ASN A 216 -3.80 2.19 -16.11
C ASN A 216 -3.58 0.70 -16.40
N SER A 217 -4.05 0.18 -17.54
CA SER A 217 -3.90 -1.23 -17.89
C SER A 217 -2.87 -1.46 -19.00
N ILE A 218 -2.43 -2.71 -19.14
CA ILE A 218 -1.55 -3.15 -20.23
C ILE A 218 -2.22 -2.92 -21.57
N GLU A 219 -3.51 -3.28 -21.70
CA GLU A 219 -4.29 -3.14 -22.94
C GLU A 219 -4.42 -1.68 -23.38
N ALA A 220 -4.53 -0.77 -22.41
CA ALA A 220 -4.54 0.66 -22.72
C ALA A 220 -3.18 1.12 -23.28
N GLY A 221 -2.08 0.60 -22.76
CA GLY A 221 -0.75 0.83 -23.31
C GLY A 221 -0.59 0.31 -24.74
N GLU A 222 -1.11 -0.88 -25.03
CA GLU A 222 -1.14 -1.46 -26.40
C GLU A 222 -1.90 -0.56 -27.37
N GLN A 223 -3.07 -0.05 -26.97
CA GLN A 223 -3.86 0.89 -27.79
C GLN A 223 -3.10 2.19 -28.10
N ILE A 224 -2.33 2.70 -27.15
CA ILE A 224 -1.49 3.89 -27.37
C ILE A 224 -0.38 3.62 -28.37
N ALA A 225 0.22 2.42 -28.40
CA ALA A 225 1.20 2.06 -29.41
C ALA A 225 0.62 2.09 -30.84
N HIS A 226 -0.60 1.58 -31.02
CA HIS A 226 -1.33 1.69 -32.29
C HIS A 226 -1.62 3.14 -32.65
N TRP A 227 -2.16 3.92 -31.70
CA TRP A 227 -2.41 5.35 -31.90
C TRP A 227 -1.12 6.07 -32.37
N TRP A 228 0.04 5.82 -31.72
CA TRP A 228 1.30 6.43 -32.12
C TRP A 228 1.70 6.07 -33.56
N GLY A 229 1.48 4.81 -33.98
CA GLY A 229 1.74 4.33 -35.32
C GLY A 229 1.01 5.11 -36.40
N GLU A 230 -0.21 5.56 -36.12
CA GLU A 230 -1.12 6.27 -37.03
C GLU A 230 -0.85 7.79 -37.10
N GLN A 231 -0.03 8.35 -36.19
CA GLN A 231 0.19 9.79 -36.18
C GLN A 231 1.10 10.26 -37.31
N PRO A 232 0.74 11.33 -38.03
CA PRO A 232 1.59 11.94 -39.05
C PRO A 232 2.80 12.65 -38.40
N ASN A 233 2.57 13.33 -37.26
CA ASN A 233 3.60 13.91 -36.41
C ASN A 233 3.69 13.08 -35.15
N LYS A 234 4.81 12.40 -34.94
CA LYS A 234 4.99 11.47 -33.84
C LYS A 234 5.66 12.13 -32.64
N PRO A 235 5.13 11.97 -31.45
CA PRO A 235 5.86 12.33 -30.23
C PRO A 235 7.10 11.44 -30.09
N ASP A 236 8.14 11.97 -29.47
CA ASP A 236 9.42 11.31 -29.28
C ASP A 236 9.54 10.56 -27.95
N ALA A 237 8.61 10.80 -27.01
CA ALA A 237 8.59 10.10 -25.73
C ALA A 237 7.19 9.98 -25.11
N PHE A 238 7.02 8.95 -24.30
CA PHE A 238 5.85 8.74 -23.41
C PHE A 238 6.28 8.69 -21.95
N ALA A 239 5.61 9.49 -21.12
CA ALA A 239 5.67 9.42 -19.67
C ALA A 239 4.39 8.75 -19.14
N CYS A 240 4.49 7.49 -18.75
CA CYS A 240 3.37 6.67 -18.30
C CYS A 240 3.18 6.76 -16.79
N SER A 241 1.92 6.71 -16.35
CA SER A 241 1.57 6.80 -14.93
C SER A 241 1.93 5.56 -14.11
N THR A 242 2.12 4.41 -14.75
CA THR A 242 2.51 3.14 -14.13
C THR A 242 3.41 2.34 -15.06
N ASP A 243 4.18 1.42 -14.50
CA ASP A 243 5.01 0.48 -15.27
C ASP A 243 4.17 -0.50 -16.10
N TYR A 244 2.98 -0.89 -15.63
CA TYR A 244 2.11 -1.82 -16.36
C TYR A 244 1.59 -1.21 -17.67
N LEU A 245 1.19 0.05 -17.61
CA LEU A 245 0.78 0.79 -18.81
C LEU A 245 1.96 0.96 -19.78
N ALA A 246 3.12 1.35 -19.25
CA ALA A 246 4.36 1.47 -20.03
C ALA A 246 4.80 0.14 -20.66
N ALA A 247 4.61 -0.99 -19.94
CA ALA A 247 4.89 -2.33 -20.44
C ALA A 247 4.01 -2.69 -21.63
N GLY A 248 2.71 -2.40 -21.57
CA GLY A 248 1.79 -2.61 -22.69
C GLY A 248 2.23 -1.82 -23.93
N LEU A 249 2.49 -0.51 -23.76
CA LEU A 249 2.97 0.35 -24.83
C LEU A 249 4.30 -0.14 -25.42
N LEU A 250 5.28 -0.46 -24.57
CA LEU A 250 6.60 -0.92 -24.97
C LEU A 250 6.54 -2.25 -25.75
N THR A 251 5.79 -3.22 -25.22
CA THR A 251 5.73 -4.55 -25.84
C THR A 251 4.98 -4.52 -27.17
N GLU A 252 3.90 -3.76 -27.27
CA GLU A 252 3.14 -3.63 -28.51
C GLU A 252 3.90 -2.79 -29.55
N ALA A 253 4.57 -1.70 -29.15
CA ALA A 253 5.44 -0.95 -30.03
C ALA A 253 6.51 -1.86 -30.69
N ARG A 254 7.15 -2.73 -29.90
CA ARG A 254 8.12 -3.72 -30.41
C ARG A 254 7.49 -4.74 -31.37
N ARG A 255 6.24 -5.19 -31.13
CA ARG A 255 5.49 -6.08 -32.04
C ARG A 255 5.18 -5.41 -33.36
N LEU A 256 4.95 -4.10 -33.34
CA LEU A 256 4.71 -3.28 -34.52
C LEU A 256 6.03 -2.90 -35.27
N GLY A 257 7.18 -3.39 -34.80
CA GLY A 257 8.47 -3.11 -35.39
C GLY A 257 9.08 -1.74 -35.05
N VAL A 258 8.53 -1.07 -34.03
CA VAL A 258 9.03 0.24 -33.53
C VAL A 258 10.23 0.00 -32.62
N SER A 259 11.31 0.73 -32.87
CA SER A 259 12.53 0.66 -32.07
C SER A 259 12.45 1.59 -30.86
N VAL A 260 12.49 1.02 -29.65
CA VAL A 260 12.55 1.77 -28.40
C VAL A 260 13.98 1.63 -27.84
N PRO A 261 14.69 2.74 -27.57
CA PRO A 261 14.23 4.13 -27.54
C PRO A 261 14.45 4.93 -28.84
N SER A 262 14.96 4.32 -29.93
CA SER A 262 15.43 5.07 -31.11
C SER A 262 14.31 5.80 -31.87
N ASP A 263 13.12 5.23 -31.99
CA ASP A 263 11.97 5.85 -32.65
C ASP A 263 11.10 6.61 -31.63
N VAL A 264 10.97 6.06 -30.43
CA VAL A 264 10.18 6.64 -29.33
C VAL A 264 10.68 6.12 -27.98
N ALA A 265 10.84 7.01 -27.02
CA ALA A 265 11.15 6.62 -25.64
C ALA A 265 9.88 6.25 -24.85
N VAL A 266 10.01 5.29 -23.94
CA VAL A 266 8.93 4.88 -23.04
C VAL A 266 9.45 4.89 -21.62
N MET A 267 8.79 5.65 -20.74
CA MET A 267 9.13 5.76 -19.33
C MET A 267 7.94 5.37 -18.46
N GLY A 268 8.18 4.50 -17.48
CA GLY A 268 7.22 4.05 -16.49
C GLY A 268 7.27 4.83 -15.18
N PHE A 269 6.50 4.33 -14.21
CA PHE A 269 6.46 4.81 -12.83
C PHE A 269 6.13 3.64 -11.90
N ASP A 270 6.73 3.57 -10.71
CA ASP A 270 6.60 2.65 -9.59
C ASP A 270 7.83 1.74 -9.38
N ASN A 271 8.61 1.40 -10.39
CA ASN A 271 9.73 0.45 -10.35
C ASN A 271 9.30 -0.95 -9.89
N THR A 272 8.30 -1.48 -10.55
CA THR A 272 7.76 -2.83 -10.32
C THR A 272 8.63 -3.93 -10.95
N GLU A 273 8.32 -5.20 -10.65
CA GLU A 273 9.02 -6.35 -11.23
C GLU A 273 8.92 -6.39 -12.77
N ILE A 274 7.79 -5.90 -13.34
CA ILE A 274 7.62 -5.84 -14.79
C ILE A 274 8.58 -4.84 -15.44
N SER A 275 8.86 -3.72 -14.79
CA SER A 275 9.84 -2.75 -15.31
C SER A 275 11.26 -3.31 -15.31
N HIS A 276 11.62 -4.12 -14.31
CA HIS A 276 12.88 -4.83 -14.28
C HIS A 276 12.98 -5.87 -15.40
N LEU A 277 11.93 -6.67 -15.59
CA LEU A 277 11.88 -7.71 -16.61
C LEU A 277 12.03 -7.17 -18.04
N LEU A 278 11.47 -5.98 -18.30
CA LEU A 278 11.44 -5.38 -19.63
C LEU A 278 12.55 -4.36 -19.88
N ASP A 279 13.49 -4.20 -18.94
CA ASP A 279 14.50 -3.12 -18.96
C ASP A 279 13.88 -1.73 -19.17
N LEU A 280 12.74 -1.49 -18.54
CA LEU A 280 11.98 -0.25 -18.63
C LEU A 280 12.53 0.80 -17.66
N THR A 281 12.92 1.97 -18.18
CA THR A 281 13.27 3.15 -17.38
C THR A 281 12.03 3.62 -16.61
N THR A 282 12.18 3.88 -15.31
CA THR A 282 11.05 4.18 -14.44
C THR A 282 11.46 5.06 -13.26
N ILE A 283 10.48 5.59 -12.54
CA ILE A 283 10.68 6.23 -11.24
C ILE A 283 10.40 5.22 -10.14
N HIS A 284 11.37 4.96 -9.30
CA HIS A 284 11.14 4.22 -8.06
C HIS A 284 10.28 5.04 -7.10
N TYR A 285 9.11 4.51 -6.78
CA TYR A 285 8.19 5.00 -5.77
C TYR A 285 8.19 4.04 -4.60
N PRO A 286 8.72 4.41 -3.42
CA PRO A 286 9.01 3.46 -2.33
C PRO A 286 7.76 3.09 -1.53
N ILE A 287 6.79 2.41 -2.17
CA ILE A 287 5.53 1.98 -1.55
C ILE A 287 5.78 1.00 -0.39
N ASP A 288 6.80 0.15 -0.51
CA ASP A 288 7.25 -0.76 0.53
C ASP A 288 7.68 0.01 1.79
N LYS A 289 8.47 1.07 1.64
CA LYS A 289 8.90 1.93 2.76
C LYS A 289 7.77 2.77 3.34
N GLN A 290 6.81 3.18 2.51
CA GLN A 290 5.58 3.79 3.02
C GLN A 290 4.79 2.82 3.88
N ALA A 291 4.72 1.55 3.49
CA ALA A 291 4.05 0.49 4.24
C ALA A 291 4.73 0.22 5.60
N GLU A 292 6.07 0.12 5.62
CA GLU A 292 6.86 -0.02 6.85
C GLU A 292 6.63 1.20 7.76
N ASN A 293 6.69 2.42 7.23
CA ASN A 293 6.43 3.65 8.00
C ASN A 293 5.01 3.71 8.56
N ALA A 294 4.02 3.26 7.79
CA ALA A 294 2.64 3.18 8.29
C ALA A 294 2.52 2.23 9.49
N PHE A 295 3.22 1.08 9.45
CA PHE A 295 3.27 0.19 10.59
C PHE A 295 4.00 0.82 11.77
N ILE A 296 5.18 1.44 11.57
CA ILE A 296 5.94 2.11 12.62
C ILE A 296 5.10 3.20 13.32
N MET A 297 4.34 3.99 12.56
CA MET A 297 3.42 4.99 13.13
C MET A 297 2.36 4.35 14.03
N ILE A 298 1.77 3.24 13.58
CA ILE A 298 0.80 2.46 14.38
C ILE A 298 1.46 1.88 15.61
N TRP A 299 2.62 1.26 15.46
CA TRP A 299 3.37 0.63 16.53
C TRP A 299 3.76 1.64 17.61
N ASN A 300 4.30 2.79 17.19
CA ASN A 300 4.61 3.89 18.11
C ASN A 300 3.40 4.34 18.92
N ALA A 301 2.23 4.47 18.26
CA ALA A 301 1.00 4.89 18.92
C ALA A 301 0.45 3.84 19.89
N LEU A 302 0.56 2.54 19.57
CA LEU A 302 0.07 1.45 20.41
C LEU A 302 0.94 1.19 21.65
N GLU A 303 2.26 1.27 21.49
CA GLU A 303 3.21 0.93 22.54
C GLU A 303 3.83 2.16 23.24
N GLY A 304 3.48 3.38 22.80
CA GLY A 304 4.03 4.62 23.37
C GLY A 304 5.52 4.79 23.06
N LEU A 305 5.96 4.32 21.88
CA LEU A 305 7.34 4.38 21.39
C LEU A 305 7.55 5.61 20.48
N ASN A 306 8.79 5.81 20.07
CA ASN A 306 9.17 6.84 19.10
C ASN A 306 10.26 6.31 18.15
N GLU A 307 9.96 5.20 17.48
CA GLU A 307 10.82 4.62 16.46
C GLU A 307 10.87 5.54 15.24
N ALA A 308 12.07 5.72 14.67
CA ALA A 308 12.29 6.61 13.55
C ALA A 308 11.71 6.03 12.25
N LEU A 309 11.11 6.88 11.43
CA LEU A 309 10.59 6.51 10.11
C LEU A 309 11.73 6.40 9.10
N HIS A 310 11.56 5.53 8.12
CA HIS A 310 12.45 5.46 6.96
C HIS A 310 12.30 6.71 6.08
N PRO A 311 13.39 7.20 5.50
CA PRO A 311 13.31 8.27 4.51
C PRO A 311 12.56 7.80 3.27
N LEU A 312 11.70 8.66 2.73
CA LEU A 312 10.92 8.40 1.53
C LEU A 312 11.41 9.31 0.40
N GLU A 313 11.98 8.72 -0.65
CA GLU A 313 12.54 9.46 -1.78
C GLU A 313 12.17 8.79 -3.10
N PHE A 314 11.74 9.60 -4.08
CA PHE A 314 11.68 9.14 -5.46
C PHE A 314 13.09 9.01 -6.04
N LYS A 315 13.32 7.99 -6.85
CA LYS A 315 14.60 7.79 -7.54
C LYS A 315 14.38 7.43 -8.99
N LEU A 316 15.15 8.05 -9.88
CA LEU A 316 15.22 7.59 -11.26
C LEU A 316 15.92 6.23 -11.31
N VAL A 317 15.33 5.29 -12.02
CA VAL A 317 15.92 4.00 -12.36
C VAL A 317 16.05 3.93 -13.88
N GLU A 318 17.18 4.38 -14.37
CA GLU A 318 17.49 4.40 -15.79
C GLU A 318 17.80 2.98 -16.29
N ARG A 319 17.18 2.60 -17.43
CA ARG A 319 17.36 1.33 -18.13
C ARG A 319 17.40 1.56 -19.64
N ALA A 320 16.90 0.62 -20.44
CA ALA A 320 17.09 0.60 -21.90
C ALA A 320 16.03 1.34 -22.73
N THR A 321 15.01 1.94 -22.13
CA THR A 321 13.85 2.48 -22.88
C THR A 321 13.81 4.00 -23.03
N THR A 322 14.87 4.72 -22.57
CA THR A 322 15.02 6.16 -22.73
C THR A 322 16.42 6.58 -23.14
#